data_4d1adbcd5eed3c9eae6e71f22e77938c
#
_entry.id   4d1adbcd5eed3c9eae6e71f22e77938c
#
_cell.length_a   1.000
_cell.length_b   1.000
_cell.length_c   1.000
_cell.angle_alpha   90.00
_cell.angle_beta   90.00
_cell.angle_gamma   90.00
#
_symmetry.space_group_name_H-M   'P 1'
#
loop_
_entity.id
_entity.type
_entity.pdbx_description
1 polymer ?
#
loop_
_entity_poly.entity_id
_entity_poly.type
_entity_poly.pdbx_seq_one_letter_code
_entity_poly.pdbx_strand_id
1 'polypeptide(L)'
;IALGLVLKLFSPEGLDRIAAEIEQYEEVTERVALFMDQFSRYRATIGPTIRFLQGGDSTLAHRINSRAFLPEGPRFESLDVYVDEEGGDPLAWAFGALGAQDKARHLATLYLNDLADVIADAIDERFEFVRYAESLAGSQPSFDPLATALEQPFTLIDEILVELTLEEFKRQQPQLVLLSVPFPGAVYAALRMAQAMKAENPAIKIGLGGGYVNTELRELAEPRLFDFVDFVTLDSGERPLLCLIEHLQGKRGPQRLVRTFTRNEQGLVQYTNWAEPDVPFGDVGTPTWDGLPLHSYLSLLDMLNPMHRLWSDGRWNKLTVAHGCYWKKCSFCDVSLDYISRYENATATELVNRIEQIVA
;
A
#
# COMPACT_ATOMS: atom_id res chain seq x y z
N ILE A 1 1.37 8.58 1.26
CA ILE A 1 -0.02 8.83 0.84
C ILE A 1 -0.94 7.71 1.33
N ALA A 2 -0.70 6.43 1.04
CA ALA A 2 -1.60 5.33 1.43
C ALA A 2 -1.97 5.33 2.92
N LEU A 3 -0.99 5.45 3.82
CA LEU A 3 -1.26 5.59 5.26
C LEU A 3 -2.12 6.82 5.57
N GLY A 4 -1.85 7.96 4.91
CA GLY A 4 -2.62 9.19 5.08
C GLY A 4 -4.08 9.03 4.67
N LEU A 5 -4.35 8.31 3.57
CA LEU A 5 -5.70 7.99 3.13
C LEU A 5 -6.46 7.19 4.19
N VAL A 6 -5.85 6.11 4.71
CA VAL A 6 -6.43 5.30 5.78
C VAL A 6 -6.72 6.16 7.02
N LEU A 7 -5.78 6.98 7.46
CA LEU A 7 -5.95 7.81 8.66
C LEU A 7 -7.00 8.92 8.49
N LYS A 8 -7.17 9.46 7.27
CA LYS A 8 -8.25 10.44 6.99
C LYS A 8 -9.61 9.76 6.93
N LEU A 9 -9.73 8.61 6.26
CA LEU A 9 -10.98 7.85 6.20
C LEU A 9 -11.44 7.38 7.58
N PHE A 10 -10.55 6.79 8.35
CA PHE A 10 -10.81 6.26 9.69
C PHE A 10 -10.52 7.31 10.79
N SER A 11 -11.08 8.50 10.61
CA SER A 11 -11.11 9.58 11.59
C SER A 11 -12.56 10.02 11.86
N PRO A 12 -12.85 10.76 12.94
CA PRO A 12 -14.18 11.32 13.15
C PRO A 12 -14.67 12.14 11.95
N GLU A 13 -13.79 12.97 11.38
CA GLU A 13 -14.09 13.83 10.23
C GLU A 13 -14.29 13.01 8.94
N GLY A 14 -13.52 11.91 8.77
CA GLY A 14 -13.68 10.96 7.66
C GLY A 14 -15.04 10.26 7.73
N LEU A 15 -15.43 9.79 8.92
CA LEU A 15 -16.74 9.18 9.13
C LEU A 15 -17.89 10.18 8.92
N ASP A 16 -17.72 11.46 9.29
CA ASP A 16 -18.70 12.50 9.01
C ASP A 16 -18.89 12.68 7.48
N ARG A 17 -17.82 12.66 6.67
CA ARG A 17 -17.89 12.71 5.20
C ARG A 17 -18.58 11.48 4.61
N ILE A 18 -18.22 10.27 5.11
CA ILE A 18 -18.84 9.01 4.68
C ILE A 18 -20.35 9.02 4.98
N ALA A 19 -20.76 9.43 6.18
CA ALA A 19 -22.17 9.50 6.54
C ALA A 19 -22.93 10.51 5.66
N ALA A 20 -22.35 11.68 5.39
CA ALA A 20 -22.96 12.70 4.52
C ALA A 20 -23.14 12.22 3.07
N GLU A 21 -22.24 11.35 2.57
CA GLU A 21 -22.38 10.74 1.26
C GLU A 21 -23.49 9.69 1.26
N ILE A 22 -23.56 8.85 2.31
CA ILE A 22 -24.60 7.81 2.47
C ILE A 22 -26.00 8.44 2.55
N GLU A 23 -26.16 9.58 3.20
CA GLU A 23 -27.46 10.30 3.32
C GLU A 23 -28.07 10.73 1.97
N GLN A 24 -27.27 10.70 0.89
CA GLN A 24 -27.76 11.02 -0.46
C GLN A 24 -28.46 9.84 -1.15
N TYR A 25 -28.36 8.61 -0.62
CA TYR A 25 -28.94 7.40 -1.19
C TYR A 25 -30.32 7.12 -0.56
N GLU A 26 -31.29 6.76 -1.39
CA GLU A 26 -32.64 6.38 -0.94
C GLU A 26 -32.68 4.96 -0.37
N GLU A 27 -31.84 4.07 -0.91
CA GLU A 27 -31.74 2.66 -0.48
C GLU A 27 -30.29 2.33 -0.12
N VAL A 28 -30.10 1.64 0.99
CA VAL A 28 -28.80 1.21 1.49
C VAL A 28 -28.85 -0.24 1.93
N THR A 29 -27.68 -0.90 1.96
CA THR A 29 -27.58 -2.28 2.47
C THR A 29 -27.84 -2.33 3.98
N GLU A 30 -28.19 -3.51 4.50
CA GLU A 30 -28.40 -3.73 5.94
C GLU A 30 -27.16 -3.32 6.76
N ARG A 31 -25.95 -3.59 6.26
CA ARG A 31 -24.69 -3.20 6.89
C ARG A 31 -24.55 -1.68 6.99
N VAL A 32 -24.87 -0.97 5.92
CA VAL A 32 -24.84 0.49 5.87
C VAL A 32 -25.89 1.08 6.80
N ALA A 33 -27.10 0.52 6.84
CA ALA A 33 -28.15 0.92 7.77
C ALA A 33 -27.74 0.74 9.23
N LEU A 34 -27.10 -0.39 9.57
CA LEU A 34 -26.54 -0.65 10.90
C LEU A 34 -25.45 0.37 11.30
N PHE A 35 -24.58 0.71 10.36
CA PHE A 35 -23.58 1.76 10.58
C PHE A 35 -24.23 3.12 10.88
N MET A 36 -25.22 3.52 10.11
CA MET A 36 -25.93 4.79 10.30
C MET A 36 -26.70 4.83 11.63
N ASP A 37 -27.36 3.73 12.01
CA ASP A 37 -28.05 3.61 13.31
C ASP A 37 -27.06 3.79 14.49
N GLN A 38 -25.86 3.26 14.39
CA GLN A 38 -24.82 3.33 15.41
C GLN A 38 -23.78 4.43 15.14
N PHE A 39 -24.00 5.35 14.20
CA PHE A 39 -23.02 6.33 13.75
C PHE A 39 -22.33 7.08 14.89
N SER A 40 -23.10 7.54 15.89
CA SER A 40 -22.56 8.26 17.07
C SER A 40 -21.51 7.43 17.84
N ARG A 41 -21.70 6.11 17.90
CA ARG A 41 -20.75 5.19 18.55
C ARG A 41 -19.50 4.99 17.69
N TYR A 42 -19.67 4.78 16.38
CA TYR A 42 -18.56 4.67 15.45
C TYR A 42 -17.68 5.93 15.49
N ARG A 43 -18.31 7.11 15.40
CA ARG A 43 -17.62 8.39 15.47
C ARG A 43 -16.87 8.62 16.79
N ALA A 44 -17.42 8.18 17.92
CA ALA A 44 -16.78 8.32 19.23
C ALA A 44 -15.62 7.34 19.45
N THR A 45 -15.66 6.17 18.82
CA THR A 45 -14.70 5.08 19.05
C THR A 45 -13.55 5.05 18.05
N ILE A 46 -13.71 5.61 16.84
CA ILE A 46 -12.71 5.49 15.78
C ILE A 46 -11.36 6.10 16.17
N GLY A 47 -11.34 7.33 16.66
CA GLY A 47 -10.09 8.00 17.04
C GLY A 47 -9.31 7.27 18.15
N PRO A 48 -9.94 6.88 19.28
CA PRO A 48 -9.30 6.01 20.27
C PRO A 48 -8.79 4.69 19.70
N THR A 49 -9.54 4.03 18.82
CA THR A 49 -9.16 2.75 18.23
C THR A 49 -7.93 2.89 17.31
N ILE A 50 -7.88 3.94 16.49
CA ILE A 50 -6.70 4.23 15.67
C ILE A 50 -5.47 4.47 16.56
N ARG A 51 -5.58 5.28 17.61
CA ARG A 51 -4.47 5.50 18.57
C ARG A 51 -4.01 4.22 19.24
N PHE A 52 -4.93 3.33 19.59
CA PHE A 52 -4.60 2.01 20.15
C PHE A 52 -3.81 1.16 19.15
N LEU A 53 -4.25 1.08 17.89
CA LEU A 53 -3.56 0.34 16.83
C LEU A 53 -2.20 0.94 16.46
N GLN A 54 -2.00 2.23 16.73
CA GLN A 54 -0.70 2.90 16.62
C GLN A 54 0.23 2.63 17.83
N GLY A 55 -0.27 1.94 18.85
CA GLY A 55 0.49 1.67 20.07
C GLY A 55 0.46 2.81 21.10
N GLY A 56 -0.41 3.82 20.92
CA GLY A 56 -0.46 5.02 21.77
C GLY A 56 -1.21 4.84 23.09
N ASP A 57 -2.13 3.89 23.20
CA ASP A 57 -2.93 3.65 24.41
C ASP A 57 -3.18 2.15 24.65
N SER A 58 -2.24 1.52 25.33
CA SER A 58 -2.34 0.09 25.67
C SER A 58 -3.46 -0.24 26.67
N THR A 59 -3.95 0.74 27.44
CA THR A 59 -4.99 0.51 28.44
C THR A 59 -6.36 0.27 27.81
N LEU A 60 -6.56 0.74 26.57
CA LEU A 60 -7.81 0.54 25.83
C LEU A 60 -8.10 -0.93 25.53
N ALA A 61 -7.08 -1.80 25.54
CA ALA A 61 -7.23 -3.23 25.28
C ALA A 61 -8.28 -3.89 26.19
N HIS A 62 -8.35 -3.54 27.45
CA HIS A 62 -9.34 -4.10 28.38
C HIS A 62 -10.77 -3.71 28.00
N ARG A 63 -10.98 -2.48 27.54
CA ARG A 63 -12.29 -2.01 27.10
C ARG A 63 -12.71 -2.65 25.78
N ILE A 64 -11.79 -2.81 24.84
CA ILE A 64 -12.04 -3.51 23.57
C ILE A 64 -12.39 -4.98 23.84
N ASN A 65 -11.61 -5.65 24.69
CA ASN A 65 -11.81 -7.06 25.02
C ASN A 65 -13.13 -7.34 25.76
N SER A 66 -13.74 -6.33 26.40
CA SER A 66 -15.07 -6.46 27.00
C SER A 66 -16.21 -6.54 25.98
N ARG A 67 -15.93 -6.30 24.70
CA ARG A 67 -16.89 -6.27 23.58
C ARG A 67 -18.02 -5.23 23.73
N ALA A 68 -17.91 -4.33 24.69
CA ALA A 68 -18.90 -3.28 24.92
C ALA A 68 -18.46 -1.90 24.40
N PHE A 69 -17.18 -1.75 24.03
CA PHE A 69 -16.60 -0.48 23.62
C PHE A 69 -16.82 -0.20 22.14
N LEU A 70 -16.44 -1.12 21.27
CA LEU A 70 -16.59 -0.99 19.82
C LEU A 70 -18.05 -1.31 19.41
N PRO A 71 -18.65 -0.60 18.46
CA PRO A 71 -19.78 -1.13 17.73
C PRO A 71 -19.29 -2.37 16.95
N GLU A 72 -20.10 -3.43 16.97
CA GLU A 72 -19.79 -4.68 16.30
C GLU A 72 -20.68 -4.82 15.08
N GLY A 73 -20.07 -5.01 13.92
CA GLY A 73 -20.73 -5.29 12.66
C GLY A 73 -20.67 -6.79 12.29
N PRO A 74 -21.09 -7.15 11.06
CA PRO A 74 -21.21 -8.55 10.64
C PRO A 74 -19.92 -9.37 10.74
N ARG A 75 -18.75 -8.74 10.68
CA ARG A 75 -17.46 -9.47 10.81
C ARG A 75 -17.25 -10.08 12.19
N PHE A 76 -17.93 -9.55 13.22
CA PHE A 76 -17.89 -10.10 14.58
C PHE A 76 -18.74 -11.36 14.75
N GLU A 77 -19.72 -11.61 13.88
CA GLU A 77 -20.57 -12.80 13.94
C GLU A 77 -19.75 -14.10 13.85
N SER A 78 -18.65 -14.07 13.11
CA SER A 78 -17.73 -15.21 12.99
C SER A 78 -17.14 -15.63 14.34
N LEU A 79 -17.01 -14.71 15.30
CA LEU A 79 -16.50 -15.01 16.63
C LEU A 79 -17.51 -15.78 17.48
N ASP A 80 -18.80 -15.59 17.22
CA ASP A 80 -19.88 -16.20 17.98
C ASP A 80 -20.27 -17.59 17.44
N VAL A 81 -20.04 -17.83 16.14
CA VAL A 81 -20.29 -19.12 15.47
C VAL A 81 -19.30 -20.20 15.92
N TYR A 82 -18.08 -19.83 16.27
CA TYR A 82 -17.04 -20.77 16.70
C TYR A 82 -17.05 -21.09 18.21
N VAL A 83 -18.02 -20.61 18.97
CA VAL A 83 -18.32 -21.15 20.31
C VAL A 83 -19.03 -22.49 20.08
N ASP A 84 -18.21 -23.51 19.83
CA ASP A 84 -18.65 -24.81 19.43
C ASP A 84 -19.41 -25.54 20.53
N GLU A 85 -20.12 -26.67 20.15
CA GLU A 85 -20.87 -27.54 21.06
C GLU A 85 -20.01 -28.10 22.21
N GLU A 86 -18.65 -28.02 22.08
CA GLU A 86 -17.68 -28.39 23.10
C GLU A 86 -17.23 -27.19 23.97
N GLY A 87 -17.72 -25.97 23.73
CA GLY A 87 -17.50 -24.79 24.57
C GLY A 87 -16.12 -24.16 24.43
N GLY A 88 -15.41 -24.37 23.31
CA GLY A 88 -14.13 -23.75 23.01
C GLY A 88 -14.28 -22.28 22.59
N ASP A 89 -13.64 -21.34 23.28
CA ASP A 89 -13.52 -19.94 22.84
C ASP A 89 -12.32 -19.83 21.87
N PRO A 90 -12.53 -19.58 20.54
CA PRO A 90 -11.45 -19.45 19.58
C PRO A 90 -10.51 -18.30 19.91
N LEU A 91 -10.99 -17.23 20.53
CA LEU A 91 -10.15 -16.14 20.99
C LEU A 91 -9.27 -16.56 22.17
N ALA A 92 -9.80 -17.40 23.08
CA ALA A 92 -9.00 -17.98 24.17
C ALA A 92 -7.94 -18.94 23.64
N TRP A 93 -8.26 -19.75 22.62
CA TRP A 93 -7.30 -20.63 21.94
C TRP A 93 -6.20 -19.82 21.25
N ALA A 94 -6.54 -18.79 20.47
CA ALA A 94 -5.60 -18.01 19.69
C ALA A 94 -4.68 -17.13 20.56
N PHE A 95 -5.23 -16.53 21.62
CA PHE A 95 -4.54 -15.51 22.39
C PHE A 95 -4.17 -15.91 23.81
N GLY A 96 -4.87 -16.87 24.38
CA GLY A 96 -4.68 -17.30 25.78
C GLY A 96 -4.84 -16.16 26.79
N ALA A 97 -4.46 -16.41 28.03
CA ALA A 97 -4.59 -15.42 29.12
C ALA A 97 -3.64 -14.22 28.96
N LEU A 98 -2.50 -14.39 28.30
CA LEU A 98 -1.46 -13.36 28.17
C LEU A 98 -1.61 -12.52 26.89
N GLY A 99 -2.48 -12.90 25.95
CA GLY A 99 -2.68 -12.26 24.67
C GLY A 99 -3.67 -11.11 24.66
N ALA A 100 -3.95 -10.46 25.79
CA ALA A 100 -4.97 -9.41 25.88
C ALA A 100 -4.78 -8.26 24.89
N GLN A 101 -3.53 -7.85 24.61
CA GLN A 101 -3.22 -6.81 23.63
C GLN A 101 -3.51 -7.28 22.20
N ASP A 102 -3.11 -8.51 21.86
CA ASP A 102 -3.29 -9.05 20.52
C ASP A 102 -4.75 -9.39 20.24
N LYS A 103 -5.49 -9.89 21.24
CA LYS A 103 -6.95 -10.04 21.17
C LYS A 103 -7.62 -8.71 20.86
N ALA A 104 -7.25 -7.64 21.57
CA ALA A 104 -7.81 -6.31 21.35
C ALA A 104 -7.43 -5.76 19.97
N ARG A 105 -6.20 -6.00 19.47
CA ARG A 105 -5.81 -5.64 18.10
C ARG A 105 -6.64 -6.37 17.06
N HIS A 106 -6.89 -7.67 17.26
CA HIS A 106 -7.74 -8.44 16.36
C HIS A 106 -9.17 -7.87 16.31
N LEU A 107 -9.80 -7.64 17.47
CA LEU A 107 -11.13 -7.04 17.53
C LEU A 107 -11.17 -5.63 16.90
N ALA A 108 -10.13 -4.82 17.12
CA ALA A 108 -10.00 -3.51 16.50
C ALA A 108 -9.80 -3.61 14.98
N THR A 109 -9.13 -4.67 14.50
CA THR A 109 -8.98 -4.94 13.06
C THR A 109 -10.31 -5.34 12.43
N LEU A 110 -11.11 -6.20 13.08
CA LEU A 110 -12.47 -6.55 12.61
C LEU A 110 -13.35 -5.29 12.51
N TYR A 111 -13.29 -4.42 13.52
CA TYR A 111 -14.02 -3.16 13.52
C TYR A 111 -13.65 -2.25 12.33
N LEU A 112 -12.36 -2.13 11.98
CA LEU A 112 -11.93 -1.38 10.79
C LEU A 112 -12.36 -2.07 9.49
N ASN A 113 -12.34 -3.39 9.45
CA ASN A 113 -12.80 -4.14 8.28
C ASN A 113 -14.32 -4.02 8.08
N ASP A 114 -15.14 -3.98 9.15
CA ASP A 114 -16.58 -3.66 9.04
C ASP A 114 -16.80 -2.26 8.43
N LEU A 115 -16.03 -1.26 8.87
CA LEU A 115 -16.08 0.08 8.28
C LEU A 115 -15.60 0.10 6.82
N ALA A 116 -14.60 -0.70 6.47
CA ALA A 116 -14.16 -0.84 5.09
C ALA A 116 -15.26 -1.45 4.20
N ASP A 117 -16.01 -2.43 4.72
CA ASP A 117 -17.15 -3.01 4.02
C ASP A 117 -18.29 -1.98 3.83
N VAL A 118 -18.55 -1.11 4.81
CA VAL A 118 -19.50 0.01 4.66
C VAL A 118 -19.08 0.95 3.54
N ILE A 119 -17.78 1.28 3.45
CA ILE A 119 -17.25 2.11 2.38
C ILE A 119 -17.41 1.43 1.03
N ALA A 120 -17.12 0.13 0.94
CA ALA A 120 -17.29 -0.64 -0.30
C ALA A 120 -18.76 -0.70 -0.74
N ASP A 121 -19.68 -0.90 0.20
CA ASP A 121 -21.12 -1.00 -0.10
C ASP A 121 -21.75 0.35 -0.51
N ALA A 122 -21.29 1.45 0.03
CA ALA A 122 -21.96 2.74 -0.11
C ALA A 122 -21.20 3.81 -0.90
N ILE A 123 -19.86 3.76 -0.95
CA ILE A 123 -19.05 4.84 -1.52
C ILE A 123 -18.33 4.40 -2.81
N ASP A 124 -17.62 3.27 -2.73
CA ASP A 124 -16.84 2.77 -3.86
C ASP A 124 -16.68 1.25 -3.74
N GLU A 125 -17.39 0.49 -4.57
CA GLU A 125 -17.37 -0.99 -4.59
C GLU A 125 -15.96 -1.60 -4.78
N ARG A 126 -15.02 -0.77 -5.27
CA ARG A 126 -13.62 -1.16 -5.47
C ARG A 126 -12.79 -1.04 -4.20
N PHE A 127 -13.35 -0.45 -3.12
CA PHE A 127 -12.61 -0.22 -1.90
C PHE A 127 -12.39 -1.50 -1.11
N GLU A 128 -11.15 -1.84 -0.91
CA GLU A 128 -10.70 -2.84 0.06
C GLU A 128 -9.63 -2.19 0.94
N PHE A 129 -9.64 -2.49 2.23
CA PHE A 129 -8.74 -1.85 3.19
C PHE A 129 -7.25 -1.99 2.84
N VAL A 130 -6.86 -3.10 2.21
CA VAL A 130 -5.46 -3.41 1.82
C VAL A 130 -5.24 -3.40 0.30
N ARG A 131 -6.30 -3.55 -0.52
CA ARG A 131 -6.20 -3.86 -1.96
C ARG A 131 -7.10 -2.98 -2.82
N TYR A 132 -7.19 -1.71 -2.52
CA TYR A 132 -8.06 -0.79 -3.24
C TYR A 132 -7.92 -0.92 -4.77
N ALA A 133 -9.05 -1.16 -5.43
CA ALA A 133 -9.16 -1.29 -6.89
C ALA A 133 -8.26 -2.37 -7.53
N GLU A 134 -7.90 -3.44 -6.80
CA GLU A 134 -7.04 -4.52 -7.31
C GLU A 134 -7.61 -5.17 -8.57
N SER A 135 -8.92 -5.34 -8.66
CA SER A 135 -9.61 -5.93 -9.81
C SER A 135 -9.41 -5.17 -11.12
N LEU A 136 -9.12 -3.87 -11.07
CA LEU A 136 -8.88 -3.04 -12.26
C LEU A 136 -7.52 -3.30 -12.92
N ALA A 137 -6.55 -3.81 -12.18
CA ALA A 137 -5.19 -4.02 -12.66
C ALA A 137 -4.73 -5.49 -12.53
N GLY A 138 -5.36 -6.27 -11.67
CA GLY A 138 -5.05 -7.68 -11.47
C GLY A 138 -5.61 -8.53 -12.59
N SER A 139 -4.71 -9.25 -13.31
CA SER A 139 -5.09 -10.22 -14.36
C SER A 139 -5.96 -9.65 -15.50
N GLN A 140 -5.88 -8.35 -15.76
CA GLN A 140 -6.62 -7.72 -16.85
C GLN A 140 -5.83 -7.81 -18.18
N PRO A 141 -6.47 -8.18 -19.28
CA PRO A 141 -5.80 -8.32 -20.58
C PRO A 141 -5.50 -6.98 -21.26
N SER A 142 -6.07 -5.87 -20.77
CA SER A 142 -5.92 -4.54 -21.37
C SER A 142 -5.96 -3.43 -20.31
N PHE A 143 -5.58 -2.24 -20.72
CA PHE A 143 -5.65 -1.02 -19.92
C PHE A 143 -7.06 -0.42 -19.82
N ASP A 144 -8.03 -0.94 -20.60
CA ASP A 144 -9.37 -0.34 -20.71
C ASP A 144 -10.13 -0.20 -19.39
N PRO A 145 -10.12 -1.19 -18.46
CA PRO A 145 -10.78 -1.02 -17.16
C PRO A 145 -10.21 0.14 -16.34
N LEU A 146 -8.88 0.28 -16.33
CA LEU A 146 -8.20 1.40 -15.65
C LEU A 146 -8.51 2.75 -16.32
N ALA A 147 -8.43 2.81 -17.65
CA ALA A 147 -8.75 4.03 -18.40
C ALA A 147 -10.18 4.48 -18.15
N THR A 148 -11.15 3.56 -18.25
CA THR A 148 -12.56 3.85 -17.97
C THR A 148 -12.77 4.35 -16.54
N ALA A 149 -12.15 3.70 -15.54
CA ALA A 149 -12.27 4.11 -14.16
C ALA A 149 -11.65 5.50 -13.89
N LEU A 150 -10.54 5.83 -14.55
CA LEU A 150 -9.87 7.14 -14.43
C LEU A 150 -10.62 8.29 -15.12
N GLU A 151 -11.53 8.00 -16.05
CA GLU A 151 -12.42 8.98 -16.68
C GLU A 151 -13.70 9.27 -15.87
N GLN A 152 -14.05 8.35 -14.94
CA GLN A 152 -15.23 8.57 -14.08
C GLN A 152 -15.03 9.74 -13.11
N PRO A 153 -16.13 10.39 -12.67
CA PRO A 153 -16.10 11.35 -11.58
C PRO A 153 -15.39 10.79 -10.34
N PHE A 154 -14.82 11.67 -9.56
CA PHE A 154 -14.17 11.27 -8.30
C PHE A 154 -15.19 10.72 -7.31
N THR A 155 -14.87 9.58 -6.71
CA THR A 155 -15.51 9.12 -5.48
C THR A 155 -14.97 9.90 -4.30
N LEU A 156 -15.60 9.82 -3.14
CA LEU A 156 -15.06 10.38 -1.89
C LEU A 156 -13.62 9.88 -1.61
N ILE A 157 -13.32 8.63 -1.96
CA ILE A 157 -11.97 8.06 -1.80
C ILE A 157 -10.96 8.79 -2.71
N ASP A 158 -11.33 9.00 -3.98
CA ASP A 158 -10.52 9.75 -4.92
C ASP A 158 -10.28 11.20 -4.46
N GLU A 159 -11.32 11.87 -3.94
CA GLU A 159 -11.20 13.22 -3.42
C GLU A 159 -10.17 13.30 -2.29
N ILE A 160 -10.27 12.43 -1.29
CA ILE A 160 -9.34 12.40 -0.16
C ILE A 160 -7.91 12.05 -0.63
N LEU A 161 -7.77 11.11 -1.58
CA LEU A 161 -6.49 10.74 -2.18
C LEU A 161 -5.85 11.93 -2.89
N VAL A 162 -6.62 12.66 -3.69
CA VAL A 162 -6.17 13.85 -4.44
C VAL A 162 -5.83 14.99 -3.49
N GLU A 163 -6.66 15.27 -2.48
CA GLU A 163 -6.38 16.26 -1.43
C GLU A 163 -5.00 16.02 -0.80
N LEU A 164 -4.75 14.80 -0.31
CA LEU A 164 -3.47 14.41 0.29
C LEU A 164 -2.29 14.51 -0.68
N THR A 165 -2.52 14.11 -1.92
CA THR A 165 -1.49 14.14 -2.96
C THR A 165 -1.08 15.58 -3.27
N LEU A 166 -2.05 16.47 -3.47
CA LEU A 166 -1.77 17.87 -3.80
C LEU A 166 -1.23 18.65 -2.60
N GLU A 167 -1.66 18.33 -1.37
CA GLU A 167 -1.09 18.90 -0.15
C GLU A 167 0.41 18.59 -0.08
N GLU A 168 0.78 17.31 -0.23
CA GLU A 168 2.17 16.89 -0.19
C GLU A 168 2.97 17.43 -1.40
N PHE A 169 2.40 17.40 -2.59
CA PHE A 169 3.01 17.92 -3.80
C PHE A 169 3.36 19.43 -3.69
N LYS A 170 2.43 20.23 -3.17
CA LYS A 170 2.63 21.66 -2.94
C LYS A 170 3.67 21.92 -1.84
N ARG A 171 3.70 21.08 -0.81
CA ARG A 171 4.67 21.17 0.28
C ARG A 171 6.10 20.88 -0.17
N GLN A 172 6.27 19.83 -1.00
CA GLN A 172 7.61 19.37 -1.44
C GLN A 172 8.11 20.06 -2.69
N GLN A 173 7.24 20.58 -3.55
CA GLN A 173 7.59 21.19 -4.84
C GLN A 173 8.59 20.36 -5.66
N PRO A 174 8.36 19.06 -5.90
CA PRO A 174 9.31 18.18 -6.54
C PRO A 174 9.48 18.52 -8.03
N GLN A 175 10.66 18.21 -8.59
CA GLN A 175 10.91 18.22 -10.03
C GLN A 175 10.69 16.84 -10.66
N LEU A 176 10.77 15.79 -9.86
CA LEU A 176 10.55 14.40 -10.24
C LEU A 176 9.78 13.71 -9.11
N VAL A 177 8.72 13.00 -9.46
CA VAL A 177 7.98 12.13 -8.54
C VAL A 177 8.19 10.68 -8.98
N LEU A 178 8.50 9.81 -8.04
CA LEU A 178 8.64 8.38 -8.27
C LEU A 178 7.54 7.65 -7.50
N LEU A 179 6.75 6.88 -8.22
CA LEU A 179 5.67 6.07 -7.68
C LEU A 179 6.11 4.60 -7.64
N SER A 180 6.22 4.06 -6.44
CA SER A 180 6.47 2.64 -6.24
C SER A 180 5.15 1.89 -6.14
N VAL A 181 4.85 1.04 -7.11
CA VAL A 181 3.63 0.22 -7.19
C VAL A 181 4.01 -1.24 -6.91
N PRO A 182 3.82 -1.71 -5.68
CA PRO A 182 4.22 -3.07 -5.31
C PRO A 182 3.25 -4.15 -5.81
N PHE A 183 1.95 -3.84 -5.90
CA PHE A 183 0.87 -4.78 -6.20
C PHE A 183 -0.19 -4.15 -7.11
N PRO A 184 -1.04 -4.95 -7.79
CA PRO A 184 -2.14 -4.45 -8.63
C PRO A 184 -3.05 -3.43 -7.92
N GLY A 185 -3.39 -3.66 -6.66
CA GLY A 185 -4.23 -2.77 -5.86
C GLY A 185 -3.68 -1.36 -5.60
N ALA A 186 -2.44 -1.07 -6.01
CA ALA A 186 -1.86 0.27 -5.90
C ALA A 186 -1.84 1.03 -7.23
N VAL A 187 -2.17 0.38 -8.36
CA VAL A 187 -2.04 0.96 -9.71
C VAL A 187 -3.01 2.10 -9.92
N TYR A 188 -4.30 1.87 -9.66
CA TYR A 188 -5.33 2.90 -9.83
C TYR A 188 -5.02 4.17 -9.05
N ALA A 189 -4.73 4.01 -7.75
CA ALA A 189 -4.38 5.13 -6.88
C ALA A 189 -3.13 5.88 -7.39
N ALA A 190 -2.09 5.16 -7.85
CA ALA A 190 -0.89 5.77 -8.40
C ALA A 190 -1.18 6.59 -9.66
N LEU A 191 -2.04 6.10 -10.56
CA LEU A 191 -2.43 6.83 -11.77
C LEU A 191 -3.35 8.01 -11.46
N ARG A 192 -4.27 7.89 -10.49
CA ARG A 192 -5.12 8.99 -10.02
C ARG A 192 -4.26 10.11 -9.38
N MET A 193 -3.28 9.76 -8.58
CA MET A 193 -2.30 10.70 -8.04
C MET A 193 -1.50 11.40 -9.16
N ALA A 194 -1.01 10.63 -10.14
CA ALA A 194 -0.27 11.16 -11.28
C ALA A 194 -1.13 12.15 -12.10
N GLN A 195 -2.38 11.80 -12.36
CA GLN A 195 -3.37 12.66 -13.04
C GLN A 195 -3.53 14.00 -12.31
N ALA A 196 -3.72 13.96 -10.98
CA ALA A 196 -3.87 15.16 -10.17
C ALA A 196 -2.61 16.04 -10.18
N MET A 197 -1.43 15.43 -10.05
CA MET A 197 -0.17 16.17 -10.08
C MET A 197 0.12 16.79 -11.46
N LYS A 198 -0.19 16.10 -12.56
CA LYS A 198 -0.04 16.65 -13.91
C LYS A 198 -1.05 17.74 -14.21
N ALA A 199 -2.26 17.67 -13.65
CA ALA A 199 -3.24 18.75 -13.76
C ALA A 199 -2.78 20.03 -13.01
N GLU A 200 -2.16 19.87 -11.84
CA GLU A 200 -1.58 20.99 -11.06
C GLU A 200 -0.31 21.57 -11.72
N ASN A 201 0.56 20.70 -12.22
CA ASN A 201 1.79 21.08 -12.91
C ASN A 201 2.06 20.16 -14.10
N PRO A 202 1.70 20.55 -15.34
CA PRO A 202 1.93 19.73 -16.54
C PRO A 202 3.40 19.43 -16.83
N ALA A 203 4.34 20.20 -16.28
CA ALA A 203 5.78 20.00 -16.51
C ALA A 203 6.40 18.96 -15.55
N ILE A 204 5.66 18.51 -14.53
CA ILE A 204 6.18 17.52 -13.58
C ILE A 204 6.58 16.24 -14.29
N LYS A 205 7.69 15.65 -13.89
CA LYS A 205 8.13 14.35 -14.35
C LYS A 205 7.74 13.28 -13.36
N ILE A 206 7.12 12.21 -13.85
CA ILE A 206 6.62 11.11 -13.02
C ILE A 206 7.20 9.79 -13.54
N GLY A 207 7.86 9.04 -12.66
CA GLY A 207 8.36 7.69 -12.91
C GLY A 207 7.56 6.65 -12.14
N LEU A 208 7.32 5.50 -12.78
CA LEU A 208 6.66 4.34 -12.21
C LEU A 208 7.65 3.19 -12.07
N GLY A 209 7.62 2.51 -10.93
CA GLY A 209 8.43 1.32 -10.64
C GLY A 209 7.79 0.45 -9.59
N GLY A 210 8.49 -0.55 -9.10
CA GLY A 210 8.02 -1.44 -8.05
C GLY A 210 7.68 -2.85 -8.53
N GLY A 211 7.17 -3.69 -7.62
CA GLY A 211 6.92 -5.12 -7.87
C GLY A 211 5.98 -5.38 -9.04
N TYR A 212 4.83 -4.70 -9.07
CA TYR A 212 3.85 -4.82 -10.15
C TYR A 212 4.46 -4.50 -11.53
N VAL A 213 5.25 -3.44 -11.61
CA VAL A 213 5.92 -3.04 -12.85
C VAL A 213 6.87 -4.14 -13.33
N ASN A 214 7.59 -4.76 -12.40
CA ASN A 214 8.55 -5.82 -12.72
C ASN A 214 7.93 -7.15 -13.11
N THR A 215 6.68 -7.40 -12.72
CA THR A 215 5.98 -8.66 -13.06
C THR A 215 5.04 -8.48 -14.25
N GLU A 216 4.24 -7.42 -14.26
CA GLU A 216 3.12 -7.28 -15.22
C GLU A 216 3.46 -6.37 -16.40
N LEU A 217 4.44 -5.44 -16.27
CA LEU A 217 4.70 -4.45 -17.30
C LEU A 217 6.01 -4.67 -18.08
N ARG A 218 6.55 -5.90 -18.06
CA ARG A 218 7.82 -6.19 -18.77
C ARG A 218 7.73 -6.09 -20.30
N GLU A 219 6.55 -6.31 -20.84
CA GLU A 219 6.25 -6.19 -22.28
C GLU A 219 5.30 -5.01 -22.54
N LEU A 220 5.47 -3.92 -21.80
CA LEU A 220 4.62 -2.74 -21.90
C LEU A 220 4.57 -2.20 -23.34
N ALA A 221 3.36 -2.22 -23.91
CA ALA A 221 3.06 -1.68 -25.24
C ALA A 221 1.92 -0.66 -25.24
N GLU A 222 1.37 -0.32 -24.08
CA GLU A 222 0.20 0.55 -23.91
C GLU A 222 0.62 2.03 -23.82
N PRO A 223 0.40 2.85 -24.86
CA PRO A 223 0.85 4.24 -24.87
C PRO A 223 0.02 5.15 -23.96
N ARG A 224 -1.25 4.79 -23.65
CA ARG A 224 -2.12 5.60 -22.79
C ARG A 224 -1.62 5.71 -21.34
N LEU A 225 -0.82 4.74 -20.89
CA LEU A 225 -0.17 4.83 -19.57
C LEU A 225 0.70 6.10 -19.47
N PHE A 226 1.31 6.51 -20.58
CA PHE A 226 2.18 7.69 -20.63
C PHE A 226 1.43 9.04 -20.70
N ASP A 227 0.11 9.02 -20.64
CA ASP A 227 -0.67 10.24 -20.35
C ASP A 227 -0.58 10.60 -18.86
N PHE A 228 -0.29 9.62 -17.99
CA PHE A 228 -0.16 9.77 -16.54
C PHE A 228 1.30 9.85 -16.09
N VAL A 229 2.20 9.07 -16.67
CA VAL A 229 3.61 8.98 -16.26
C VAL A 229 4.54 9.25 -17.45
N ASP A 230 5.77 9.65 -17.17
CA ASP A 230 6.77 9.91 -18.21
C ASP A 230 7.73 8.74 -18.40
N PHE A 231 7.96 7.96 -17.35
CA PHE A 231 8.95 6.89 -17.31
C PHE A 231 8.40 5.67 -16.57
N VAL A 232 8.70 4.48 -17.09
CA VAL A 232 8.46 3.22 -16.38
C VAL A 232 9.77 2.44 -16.32
N THR A 233 10.25 2.12 -15.12
CA THR A 233 11.58 1.51 -14.91
C THR A 233 11.46 0.10 -14.36
N LEU A 234 12.27 -0.82 -14.89
CA LEU A 234 12.28 -2.23 -14.51
C LEU A 234 13.47 -2.62 -13.63
N ASP A 235 13.28 -3.71 -12.91
CA ASP A 235 14.28 -4.47 -12.14
C ASP A 235 14.87 -3.68 -10.97
N SER A 236 16.17 -3.86 -10.65
CA SER A 236 16.86 -3.10 -9.64
C SER A 236 16.86 -1.61 -9.99
N GLY A 237 16.19 -0.81 -9.17
CA GLY A 237 15.85 0.57 -9.48
C GLY A 237 17.02 1.56 -9.42
N GLU A 238 18.13 1.21 -8.78
CA GLU A 238 19.25 2.12 -8.49
C GLU A 238 19.88 2.65 -9.77
N ARG A 239 20.27 1.77 -10.70
CA ARG A 239 20.91 2.20 -11.95
C ARG A 239 19.93 2.94 -12.87
N PRO A 240 18.72 2.46 -13.15
CA PRO A 240 17.72 3.21 -13.91
C PRO A 240 17.46 4.60 -13.35
N LEU A 241 17.31 4.73 -12.02
CA LEU A 241 17.06 6.00 -11.37
C LEU A 241 18.21 7.00 -11.54
N LEU A 242 19.47 6.58 -11.34
CA LEU A 242 20.64 7.42 -11.55
C LEU A 242 20.71 7.91 -13.00
N CYS A 243 20.49 7.02 -13.97
CA CYS A 243 20.47 7.35 -15.40
C CYS A 243 19.32 8.32 -15.73
N LEU A 244 18.16 8.15 -15.10
CA LEU A 244 17.01 9.05 -15.28
C LEU A 244 17.31 10.45 -14.72
N ILE A 245 17.88 10.56 -13.53
CA ILE A 245 18.29 11.85 -12.96
C ILE A 245 19.31 12.57 -13.86
N GLU A 246 20.33 11.85 -14.35
CA GLU A 246 21.30 12.41 -15.30
C GLU A 246 20.64 12.89 -16.60
N HIS A 247 19.63 12.13 -17.09
CA HIS A 247 18.86 12.52 -18.28
C HIS A 247 18.08 13.82 -18.03
N LEU A 248 17.37 13.93 -16.92
CA LEU A 248 16.61 15.13 -16.58
C LEU A 248 17.50 16.34 -16.33
N GLN A 249 18.75 16.12 -15.93
CA GLN A 249 19.79 17.18 -15.81
C GLN A 249 20.46 17.53 -17.14
N GLY A 250 20.07 16.91 -18.25
CA GLY A 250 20.68 17.13 -19.57
C GLY A 250 22.08 16.49 -19.75
N LYS A 251 22.51 15.64 -18.82
CA LYS A 251 23.84 14.98 -18.84
C LYS A 251 23.82 13.66 -19.64
N ARG A 252 22.64 13.12 -19.93
CA ARG A 252 22.45 11.84 -20.58
C ARG A 252 21.36 11.94 -21.66
N GLY A 253 21.61 11.43 -22.85
CA GLY A 253 20.60 11.33 -23.90
C GLY A 253 19.59 10.22 -23.60
N PRO A 254 18.34 10.29 -24.13
CA PRO A 254 17.29 9.29 -23.85
C PRO A 254 17.66 7.88 -24.34
N GLN A 255 18.46 7.76 -25.41
CA GLN A 255 18.96 6.49 -25.95
C GLN A 255 19.95 5.76 -25.01
N ARG A 256 20.38 6.41 -23.92
CA ARG A 256 21.30 5.85 -22.93
C ARG A 256 20.62 5.59 -21.57
N LEU A 257 19.28 5.59 -21.54
CA LEU A 257 18.52 5.13 -20.40
C LEU A 257 18.69 3.62 -20.21
N VAL A 258 18.52 3.14 -18.98
CA VAL A 258 18.67 1.73 -18.61
C VAL A 258 17.33 1.20 -18.16
N ARG A 259 16.90 0.09 -18.74
CA ARG A 259 15.64 -0.62 -18.44
C ARG A 259 14.43 0.32 -18.24
N THR A 260 14.27 1.26 -19.15
CA THR A 260 13.25 2.32 -19.04
C THR A 260 12.35 2.32 -20.27
N PHE A 261 11.05 2.28 -20.06
CA PHE A 261 10.04 2.58 -21.07
C PHE A 261 9.73 4.07 -21.08
N THR A 262 9.54 4.61 -22.28
CA THR A 262 9.10 5.99 -22.55
C THR A 262 8.12 5.98 -23.71
N ARG A 263 7.41 7.09 -23.92
CA ARG A 263 6.67 7.32 -25.18
C ARG A 263 7.50 8.25 -26.07
N ASN A 264 7.75 7.79 -27.30
CA ASN A 264 8.51 8.57 -28.28
C ASN A 264 7.65 9.67 -28.95
N GLU A 265 8.27 10.48 -29.81
CA GLU A 265 7.60 11.57 -30.55
C GLU A 265 6.49 11.09 -31.49
N GLN A 266 6.50 9.82 -31.91
CA GLN A 266 5.47 9.19 -32.72
C GLN A 266 4.29 8.66 -31.88
N GLY A 267 4.33 8.83 -30.56
CA GLY A 267 3.29 8.34 -29.64
C GLY A 267 3.41 6.85 -29.30
N LEU A 268 4.48 6.17 -29.72
CA LEU A 268 4.68 4.76 -29.47
C LEU A 268 5.52 4.51 -28.21
N VAL A 269 5.25 3.39 -27.55
CA VAL A 269 6.06 2.93 -26.42
C VAL A 269 7.43 2.48 -26.93
N GLN A 270 8.48 2.97 -26.28
CA GLN A 270 9.86 2.63 -26.59
C GLN A 270 10.57 2.13 -25.34
N TYR A 271 11.12 0.93 -25.40
CA TYR A 271 12.00 0.39 -24.37
C TYR A 271 13.45 0.71 -24.67
N THR A 272 14.14 1.32 -23.72
CA THR A 272 15.57 1.61 -23.81
C THR A 272 16.32 0.89 -22.70
N ASN A 273 17.33 0.12 -23.11
CA ASN A 273 18.20 -0.59 -22.16
C ASN A 273 19.66 -0.48 -22.62
N TRP A 274 20.29 0.62 -22.23
CA TRP A 274 21.71 0.84 -22.53
C TRP A 274 22.56 -0.10 -21.68
N ALA A 275 23.63 -0.63 -22.29
CA ALA A 275 24.56 -1.53 -21.64
C ALA A 275 25.42 -0.78 -20.60
N GLU A 276 24.96 -0.79 -19.35
CA GLU A 276 25.64 -0.17 -18.22
C GLU A 276 25.51 -1.11 -17.01
N PRO A 277 26.60 -1.34 -16.23
CA PRO A 277 26.56 -2.24 -15.08
C PRO A 277 25.63 -1.69 -14.00
N ASP A 278 24.94 -2.58 -13.33
CA ASP A 278 24.14 -2.23 -12.14
C ASP A 278 25.02 -1.71 -11.00
N VAL A 279 24.37 -1.04 -10.04
CA VAL A 279 25.00 -0.71 -8.77
C VAL A 279 25.28 -2.00 -8.01
N PRO A 280 26.53 -2.28 -7.62
CA PRO A 280 26.87 -3.46 -6.82
C PRO A 280 26.05 -3.51 -5.53
N PHE A 281 25.66 -4.70 -5.08
CA PHE A 281 24.85 -4.85 -3.87
C PHE A 281 25.51 -4.24 -2.62
N GLY A 282 26.85 -4.28 -2.53
CA GLY A 282 27.61 -3.63 -1.47
C GLY A 282 27.44 -2.11 -1.44
N ASP A 283 27.22 -1.47 -2.60
CA ASP A 283 27.13 -0.02 -2.76
C ASP A 283 25.68 0.53 -2.64
N VAL A 284 24.67 -0.33 -2.53
CA VAL A 284 23.25 0.07 -2.41
C VAL A 284 22.98 0.82 -1.09
N GLY A 285 23.83 0.68 -0.10
CA GLY A 285 23.69 1.37 1.19
C GLY A 285 22.79 0.62 2.19
N THR A 286 22.51 1.30 3.30
CA THR A 286 21.68 0.77 4.39
C THR A 286 20.29 1.39 4.30
N PRO A 287 19.20 0.60 4.46
CA PRO A 287 17.86 1.17 4.54
C PRO A 287 17.75 2.19 5.68
N THR A 288 17.06 3.29 5.43
CA THR A 288 16.71 4.30 6.45
C THR A 288 15.20 4.52 6.46
N TRP A 289 14.67 4.85 7.62
CA TRP A 289 13.26 5.22 7.83
C TRP A 289 13.09 6.69 8.16
N ASP A 290 14.14 7.50 7.97
CA ASP A 290 14.11 8.93 8.22
C ASP A 290 13.02 9.61 7.39
N GLY A 291 12.24 10.46 8.04
CA GLY A 291 11.12 11.15 7.42
C GLY A 291 9.83 10.33 7.28
N LEU A 292 9.83 9.02 7.65
CA LEU A 292 8.62 8.22 7.71
C LEU A 292 7.92 8.41 9.07
N PRO A 293 6.58 8.64 9.09
CA PRO A 293 5.83 8.78 10.33
C PRO A 293 5.55 7.42 10.96
N LEU A 294 6.60 6.70 11.39
CA LEU A 294 6.50 5.32 11.89
C LEU A 294 5.50 5.15 13.04
N HIS A 295 5.37 6.19 13.89
CA HIS A 295 4.41 6.21 14.99
C HIS A 295 2.95 6.21 14.53
N SER A 296 2.69 6.57 13.28
CA SER A 296 1.33 6.64 12.72
C SER A 296 0.89 5.32 12.05
N TYR A 297 1.79 4.36 11.86
CA TYR A 297 1.44 3.07 11.26
C TYR A 297 0.58 2.22 12.20
N LEU A 298 -0.41 1.53 11.62
CA LEU A 298 -1.34 0.67 12.36
C LEU A 298 -0.77 -0.75 12.51
N SER A 299 -0.94 -1.33 13.69
CA SER A 299 -0.62 -2.74 13.97
C SER A 299 -1.89 -3.57 13.88
N LEU A 300 -2.22 -4.03 12.65
CA LEU A 300 -3.40 -4.84 12.37
C LEU A 300 -3.13 -6.32 12.67
N LEU A 301 -4.17 -7.07 13.01
CA LEU A 301 -4.12 -8.50 13.26
C LEU A 301 -5.35 -9.20 12.67
N ASP A 302 -5.24 -9.65 11.41
CA ASP A 302 -6.34 -10.26 10.68
C ASP A 302 -6.58 -11.74 11.03
N MET A 303 -5.51 -12.50 11.32
CA MET A 303 -5.62 -13.95 11.48
C MET A 303 -5.61 -14.39 12.95
N LEU A 304 -6.56 -15.26 13.29
CA LEU A 304 -6.55 -16.03 14.54
C LEU A 304 -5.52 -17.16 14.43
N ASN A 305 -4.29 -16.90 14.85
CA ASN A 305 -3.23 -17.90 14.85
C ASN A 305 -2.31 -17.69 16.05
N PRO A 306 -2.19 -18.68 16.98
CA PRO A 306 -1.31 -18.54 18.14
C PRO A 306 0.17 -18.36 17.78
N MET A 307 0.54 -18.71 16.54
CA MET A 307 1.92 -18.52 16.04
C MET A 307 2.23 -17.09 15.60
N HIS A 308 1.22 -16.21 15.46
CA HIS A 308 1.45 -14.84 14.99
C HIS A 308 2.43 -14.06 15.90
N ARG A 309 2.46 -14.34 17.20
CA ARG A 309 3.41 -13.75 18.14
C ARG A 309 4.87 -13.99 17.80
N LEU A 310 5.18 -15.13 17.17
CA LEU A 310 6.54 -15.43 16.73
C LEU A 310 6.95 -14.63 15.50
N TRP A 311 5.96 -14.14 14.72
CA TRP A 311 6.20 -13.54 13.42
C TRP A 311 5.82 -12.06 13.35
N SER A 312 4.96 -11.58 14.24
CA SER A 312 4.40 -10.24 14.20
C SER A 312 4.35 -9.54 15.56
N ASP A 313 5.36 -9.75 16.39
CA ASP A 313 5.49 -9.11 17.70
C ASP A 313 5.67 -7.58 17.62
N GLY A 314 5.11 -7.00 16.59
CA GLY A 314 5.17 -5.59 16.29
C GLY A 314 6.09 -5.26 15.14
N ARG A 315 6.83 -4.16 15.26
CA ARG A 315 7.73 -3.67 14.22
C ARG A 315 9.10 -4.34 14.34
N TRP A 316 9.59 -4.85 13.23
CA TRP A 316 10.89 -5.49 13.14
C TRP A 316 11.64 -5.02 11.89
N ASN A 317 12.94 -4.90 12.01
CA ASN A 317 13.79 -4.54 10.91
C ASN A 317 14.01 -5.73 9.98
N LYS A 318 13.94 -5.49 8.66
CA LYS A 318 14.28 -6.47 7.64
C LYS A 318 15.61 -6.08 7.01
N LEU A 319 16.53 -7.01 6.97
CA LEU A 319 17.83 -6.83 6.34
C LEU A 319 17.97 -7.83 5.18
N THR A 320 18.25 -7.30 3.98
CA THR A 320 18.63 -8.13 2.83
C THR A 320 20.12 -8.48 2.94
N VAL A 321 20.42 -9.76 3.02
CA VAL A 321 21.80 -10.27 3.13
C VAL A 321 22.44 -10.58 1.79
N ALA A 322 21.62 -10.82 0.77
CA ALA A 322 22.07 -11.07 -0.60
C ALA A 322 21.02 -10.63 -1.61
N HIS A 323 21.46 -10.26 -2.79
CA HIS A 323 20.60 -9.97 -3.93
C HIS A 323 20.60 -11.16 -4.90
N GLY A 324 19.43 -11.39 -5.55
CA GLY A 324 19.28 -12.47 -6.53
C GLY A 324 19.17 -13.86 -5.92
N CYS A 325 19.39 -14.89 -6.73
CA CYS A 325 19.18 -16.26 -6.32
C CYS A 325 20.38 -17.16 -6.69
N TYR A 326 21.00 -17.76 -5.68
CA TYR A 326 22.09 -18.75 -5.89
C TYR A 326 21.56 -20.09 -6.44
N TRP A 327 20.29 -20.44 -6.15
CA TRP A 327 19.70 -21.74 -6.51
C TRP A 327 19.35 -21.86 -8.00
N LYS A 328 18.65 -20.89 -8.56
CA LYS A 328 18.29 -20.75 -10.00
C LYS A 328 17.58 -21.97 -10.64
N LYS A 329 16.81 -22.74 -9.86
CA LYS A 329 16.18 -23.99 -10.32
C LYS A 329 14.69 -24.11 -10.00
N CYS A 330 14.07 -23.06 -9.45
CA CYS A 330 12.65 -23.09 -9.14
C CYS A 330 11.83 -22.96 -10.43
N SER A 331 10.83 -23.83 -10.60
CA SER A 331 9.98 -23.85 -11.80
C SER A 331 9.03 -22.63 -11.88
N PHE A 332 8.81 -21.94 -10.79
CA PHE A 332 7.95 -20.75 -10.71
C PHE A 332 8.72 -19.43 -10.80
N CYS A 333 10.05 -19.44 -10.78
CA CYS A 333 10.87 -18.25 -10.92
C CYS A 333 11.34 -18.07 -12.35
N ASP A 334 11.20 -16.87 -12.89
CA ASP A 334 11.85 -16.52 -14.16
C ASP A 334 13.34 -16.21 -13.95
N VAL A 335 14.14 -17.27 -13.98
CA VAL A 335 15.60 -17.20 -13.82
C VAL A 335 16.32 -16.71 -15.09
N SER A 336 15.60 -16.43 -16.17
CA SER A 336 16.17 -15.76 -17.35
C SER A 336 16.39 -14.26 -17.09
N LEU A 337 15.66 -13.69 -16.11
CA LEU A 337 15.80 -12.31 -15.73
C LEU A 337 17.11 -12.09 -14.97
N ASP A 338 17.94 -11.18 -15.47
CA ASP A 338 19.27 -10.91 -14.92
C ASP A 338 19.24 -10.54 -13.45
N TYR A 339 18.32 -9.69 -13.03
CA TYR A 339 18.22 -9.25 -11.62
C TYR A 339 17.80 -10.38 -10.66
N ILE A 340 17.16 -11.47 -11.15
CA ILE A 340 16.87 -12.67 -10.36
C ILE A 340 18.06 -13.62 -10.39
N SER A 341 18.67 -13.80 -11.55
CA SER A 341 19.75 -14.76 -11.77
C SER A 341 21.11 -14.28 -11.23
N ARG A 342 21.34 -12.98 -11.16
CA ARG A 342 22.57 -12.43 -10.59
C ARG A 342 22.55 -12.61 -9.06
N TYR A 343 23.58 -13.27 -8.52
CA TYR A 343 23.71 -13.47 -7.09
C TYR A 343 24.91 -12.71 -6.54
N GLU A 344 24.61 -11.77 -5.66
CA GLU A 344 25.59 -10.96 -4.95
C GLU A 344 25.28 -10.99 -3.45
N ASN A 345 26.26 -11.32 -2.61
CA ASN A 345 26.09 -11.34 -1.16
C ASN A 345 26.94 -10.25 -0.51
N ALA A 346 26.42 -9.67 0.57
CA ALA A 346 27.21 -8.81 1.42
C ALA A 346 28.25 -9.62 2.23
N THR A 347 29.37 -9.01 2.54
CA THR A 347 30.34 -9.55 3.49
C THR A 347 29.82 -9.49 4.92
N ALA A 348 30.36 -10.29 5.82
CA ALA A 348 29.99 -10.25 7.23
C ALA A 348 30.21 -8.85 7.84
N THR A 349 31.27 -8.16 7.47
CA THR A 349 31.57 -6.81 7.96
C THR A 349 30.52 -5.79 7.47
N GLU A 350 30.12 -5.85 6.19
CA GLU A 350 29.05 -4.98 5.65
C GLU A 350 27.72 -5.24 6.36
N LEU A 351 27.37 -6.51 6.63
CA LEU A 351 26.15 -6.84 7.35
C LEU A 351 26.15 -6.29 8.78
N VAL A 352 27.26 -6.45 9.51
CA VAL A 352 27.41 -5.88 10.86
C VAL A 352 27.26 -4.37 10.82
N ASN A 353 27.95 -3.67 9.91
CA ASN A 353 27.83 -2.22 9.78
C ASN A 353 26.40 -1.77 9.46
N ARG A 354 25.68 -2.51 8.59
CA ARG A 354 24.28 -2.22 8.29
C ARG A 354 23.38 -2.42 9.51
N ILE A 355 23.58 -3.49 10.27
CA ILE A 355 22.84 -3.74 11.52
C ILE A 355 23.07 -2.60 12.51
N GLU A 356 24.32 -2.18 12.73
CA GLU A 356 24.65 -1.08 13.62
C GLU A 356 23.96 0.22 13.20
N GLN A 357 23.93 0.55 11.89
CA GLN A 357 23.25 1.72 11.37
C GLN A 357 21.72 1.65 11.50
N ILE A 358 21.12 0.46 11.41
CA ILE A 358 19.67 0.27 11.54
C ILE A 358 19.24 0.41 13.01
N VAL A 359 20.09 0.02 13.95
CA VAL A 359 19.77 -0.02 15.39
C VAL A 359 20.11 1.29 16.11
N ALA A 360 21.03 2.09 15.55
CA ALA A 360 21.42 3.40 16.10
C ALA A 360 20.31 4.43 15.99
#